data_5cf085e9985e0d2b63fd5787e9584367
#
_entry.id   5cf085e9985e0d2b63fd5787e9584367
#
_cell.length_a   1.000
_cell.length_b   1.000
_cell.length_c   1.000
_cell.angle_alpha   90.00
_cell.angle_beta   90.00
_cell.angle_gamma   90.00
#
_symmetry.space_group_name_H-M   'P 1'
#
loop_
_entity.id
_entity.type
_entity.pdbx_description
1 polymer ?
#
loop_
_entity_poly.entity_id
_entity_poly.type
_entity_poly.pdbx_seq_one_letter_code
_entity_poly.pdbx_strand_id
1 'polypeptide(L)'
;KAWSPDDFARASDVSRETLARLKAYVDLLSDWNTRHNLVSAASLADVWRRHVWDSAQLAAFIPDDAQTLADMGSGAGFPGLVLAALLRDRLSVTLFEATAKKCTFLQTAAERMQISVQVRNQRMEDAPPEAFDLVTARACAPLSKLLGYAQNFLGPNSVCLLLKGQN
;
A
#
# COMPACT_ATOMS: atom_id res chain seq x y z
N LYS A 1 -24.18 0.34 1.47
CA LYS A 1 -23.76 0.02 2.84
C LYS A 1 -22.26 -0.21 2.86
N ALA A 2 -21.54 0.41 3.82
CA ALA A 2 -20.11 0.22 3.99
C ALA A 2 -19.80 -1.23 4.36
N TRP A 3 -18.65 -1.72 3.90
CA TRP A 3 -18.17 -3.06 4.24
C TRP A 3 -17.65 -3.13 5.67
N SER A 4 -17.93 -4.24 6.32
CA SER A 4 -17.28 -4.63 7.58
C SER A 4 -15.98 -5.40 7.28
N PRO A 5 -15.13 -5.60 8.30
CA PRO A 5 -13.99 -6.52 8.16
C PRO A 5 -14.40 -7.93 7.70
N ASP A 6 -15.55 -8.41 8.16
CA ASP A 6 -16.06 -9.74 7.78
C ASP A 6 -16.49 -9.79 6.31
N ASP A 7 -17.05 -8.69 5.78
CA ASP A 7 -17.37 -8.59 4.36
C ASP A 7 -16.10 -8.71 3.52
N PHE A 8 -15.04 -8.02 3.93
CA PHE A 8 -13.73 -8.13 3.29
C PHE A 8 -13.17 -9.54 3.37
N ALA A 9 -13.25 -10.17 4.54
CA ALA A 9 -12.71 -11.52 4.74
C ALA A 9 -13.42 -12.53 3.81
N ARG A 10 -14.73 -12.40 3.67
CA ARG A 10 -15.51 -13.27 2.76
C ARG A 10 -15.13 -13.08 1.31
N ALA A 11 -14.88 -11.84 0.90
CA ALA A 11 -14.53 -11.52 -0.49
C ALA A 11 -13.11 -11.93 -0.85
N SER A 12 -12.17 -11.80 0.09
CA SER A 12 -10.73 -11.96 -0.14
C SER A 12 -10.18 -13.34 0.23
N ASP A 13 -10.90 -14.10 1.03
CA ASP A 13 -10.48 -15.42 1.54
C ASP A 13 -9.13 -15.38 2.27
N VAL A 14 -8.85 -14.27 2.97
CA VAL A 14 -7.62 -14.14 3.76
C VAL A 14 -7.69 -14.98 5.04
N SER A 15 -6.53 -15.34 5.58
CA SER A 15 -6.43 -16.04 6.85
C SER A 15 -6.91 -15.15 8.00
N ARG A 16 -7.27 -15.79 9.11
CA ARG A 16 -7.67 -15.09 10.32
C ARG A 16 -6.55 -14.18 10.84
N GLU A 17 -5.31 -14.63 10.75
CA GLU A 17 -4.12 -13.87 11.15
C GLU A 17 -3.93 -12.63 10.28
N THR A 18 -4.07 -12.76 8.96
CA THR A 18 -3.98 -11.62 8.04
C THR A 18 -5.09 -10.62 8.31
N LEU A 19 -6.31 -11.08 8.53
CA LEU A 19 -7.43 -10.19 8.86
C LEU A 19 -7.15 -9.43 10.17
N ALA A 20 -6.61 -10.09 11.19
CA ALA A 20 -6.26 -9.44 12.45
C ALA A 20 -5.21 -8.34 12.25
N ARG A 21 -4.20 -8.57 11.41
CA ARG A 21 -3.19 -7.57 11.05
C ARG A 21 -3.81 -6.37 10.36
N LEU A 22 -4.69 -6.60 9.39
CA LEU A 22 -5.38 -5.53 8.67
C LEU A 22 -6.32 -4.74 9.59
N LYS A 23 -6.99 -5.39 10.54
CA LYS A 23 -7.80 -4.70 11.55
C LYS A 23 -6.96 -3.76 12.40
N ALA A 24 -5.79 -4.22 12.86
CA ALA A 24 -4.88 -3.39 13.65
C ALA A 24 -4.44 -2.15 12.85
N TYR A 25 -4.17 -2.33 11.56
CA TYR A 25 -3.82 -1.25 10.65
C TYR A 25 -4.96 -0.23 10.49
N VAL A 26 -6.16 -0.71 10.22
CA VAL A 26 -7.34 0.17 10.04
C VAL A 26 -7.66 0.93 11.33
N ASP A 27 -7.56 0.29 12.49
CA ASP A 27 -7.77 0.95 13.78
C ASP A 27 -6.74 2.08 14.00
N LEU A 28 -5.49 1.82 13.70
CA LEU A 28 -4.43 2.84 13.79
C LEU A 28 -4.68 3.99 12.82
N LEU A 29 -5.08 3.68 11.58
CA LEU A 29 -5.42 4.68 10.57
C LEU A 29 -6.57 5.57 11.04
N SER A 30 -7.62 4.98 11.60
CA SER A 30 -8.77 5.71 12.13
C SER A 30 -8.37 6.67 13.25
N ASP A 31 -7.51 6.21 14.16
CA ASP A 31 -7.00 7.05 15.25
C ASP A 31 -6.15 8.20 14.72
N TRP A 32 -5.19 7.92 13.85
CA TRP A 32 -4.33 8.95 13.27
C TRP A 32 -5.13 9.95 12.44
N ASN A 33 -6.15 9.50 11.73
CA ASN A 33 -6.94 10.35 10.85
C ASN A 33 -7.77 11.39 11.63
N THR A 34 -7.95 11.22 12.94
CA THR A 34 -8.57 12.24 13.79
C THR A 34 -7.70 13.50 13.91
N ARG A 35 -6.40 13.37 13.71
CA ARG A 35 -5.42 14.45 13.87
C ARG A 35 -4.70 14.82 12.58
N HIS A 36 -4.68 13.92 11.62
CA HIS A 36 -3.95 14.07 10.35
C HIS A 36 -4.80 13.56 9.20
N ASN A 37 -4.82 14.28 8.10
CA ASN A 37 -5.59 13.89 6.91
C ASN A 37 -4.82 12.86 6.07
N LEU A 38 -4.81 11.61 6.51
CA LEU A 38 -4.18 10.52 5.75
C LEU A 38 -5.08 10.06 4.60
N VAL A 39 -6.38 9.96 4.86
CA VAL A 39 -7.41 9.67 3.86
C VAL A 39 -8.62 10.57 4.10
N SER A 40 -9.49 10.71 3.10
CA SER A 40 -10.72 11.50 3.26
C SER A 40 -11.68 10.82 4.24
N ALA A 41 -12.49 11.62 4.93
CA ALA A 41 -13.52 11.09 5.83
C ALA A 41 -14.50 10.16 5.11
N ALA A 42 -14.87 10.50 3.87
CA ALA A 42 -15.79 9.68 3.08
C ALA A 42 -15.20 8.32 2.74
N SER A 43 -13.90 8.26 2.38
CA SER A 43 -13.26 6.99 2.07
C SER A 43 -12.95 6.17 3.33
N LEU A 44 -12.65 6.83 4.47
CA LEU A 44 -12.46 6.14 5.73
C LEU A 44 -13.74 5.46 6.21
N ALA A 45 -14.90 6.06 5.95
CA ALA A 45 -16.20 5.48 6.32
C ALA A 45 -16.47 4.13 5.65
N ASP A 46 -15.83 3.86 4.51
CA ASP A 46 -15.93 2.57 3.80
C ASP A 46 -14.53 2.05 3.46
N VAL A 47 -13.63 2.12 4.44
CA VAL A 47 -12.19 1.82 4.28
C VAL A 47 -11.95 0.39 3.81
N TRP A 48 -12.76 -0.56 4.27
CA TRP A 48 -12.58 -1.98 3.95
C TRP A 48 -12.83 -2.29 2.49
N ARG A 49 -13.75 -1.60 1.85
CA ARG A 49 -14.01 -1.75 0.42
C ARG A 49 -13.15 -0.82 -0.43
N ARG A 50 -13.12 0.48 -0.06
CA ARG A 50 -12.53 1.52 -0.91
C ARG A 50 -11.00 1.55 -0.85
N HIS A 51 -10.40 1.03 0.21
CA HIS A 51 -8.95 1.01 0.37
C HIS A 51 -8.40 -0.40 0.53
N VAL A 52 -8.89 -1.16 1.49
CA VAL A 52 -8.32 -2.49 1.76
C VAL A 52 -8.63 -3.47 0.62
N TRP A 53 -9.89 -3.57 0.22
CA TRP A 53 -10.29 -4.47 -0.88
C TRP A 53 -9.68 -4.05 -2.22
N ASP A 54 -9.73 -2.76 -2.55
CA ASP A 54 -9.13 -2.26 -3.80
C ASP A 54 -7.63 -2.60 -3.86
N SER A 55 -6.92 -2.42 -2.75
CA SER A 55 -5.50 -2.79 -2.67
C SER A 55 -5.28 -4.29 -2.80
N ALA A 56 -6.08 -5.09 -2.09
CA ALA A 56 -5.96 -6.55 -2.07
C ALA A 56 -6.18 -7.17 -3.44
N GLN A 57 -7.07 -6.59 -4.26
CA GLN A 57 -7.34 -7.08 -5.62
C GLN A 57 -6.11 -7.07 -6.51
N LEU A 58 -5.14 -6.19 -6.24
CA LEU A 58 -3.89 -6.15 -7.01
C LEU A 58 -3.06 -7.43 -6.86
N ALA A 59 -3.25 -8.17 -5.76
CA ALA A 59 -2.50 -9.42 -5.52
C ALA A 59 -2.69 -10.43 -6.64
N ALA A 60 -3.86 -10.45 -7.29
CA ALA A 60 -4.16 -11.35 -8.41
C ALA A 60 -3.28 -11.11 -9.64
N PHE A 61 -2.69 -9.91 -9.76
CA PHE A 61 -1.85 -9.52 -10.90
C PHE A 61 -0.36 -9.63 -10.60
N ILE A 62 0.01 -10.08 -9.39
CA ILE A 62 1.40 -10.20 -8.99
C ILE A 62 1.95 -11.55 -9.46
N PRO A 63 3.03 -11.55 -10.28
CA PRO A 63 3.66 -12.80 -10.70
C PRO A 63 4.13 -13.62 -9.50
N ASP A 64 4.02 -14.95 -9.61
CA ASP A 64 4.39 -15.86 -8.52
C ASP A 64 5.87 -15.80 -8.15
N ASP A 65 6.73 -15.43 -9.10
CA ASP A 65 8.17 -15.30 -8.91
C ASP A 65 8.63 -13.91 -8.46
N ALA A 66 7.71 -12.95 -8.32
CA ALA A 66 8.04 -11.62 -7.85
C ALA A 66 8.51 -11.65 -6.38
N GLN A 67 9.63 -10.99 -6.09
CA GLN A 67 10.25 -10.97 -4.76
C GLN A 67 10.31 -9.59 -4.14
N THR A 68 10.33 -8.53 -4.96
CA THR A 68 10.51 -7.15 -4.49
C THR A 68 9.42 -6.24 -5.01
N LEU A 69 8.99 -5.31 -4.15
CA LEU A 69 7.98 -4.31 -4.49
C LEU A 69 8.40 -2.93 -3.99
N ALA A 70 8.32 -1.94 -4.85
CA ALA A 70 8.42 -0.53 -4.50
C ALA A 70 7.05 0.12 -4.60
N ASP A 71 6.56 0.71 -3.51
CA ASP A 71 5.32 1.47 -3.49
C ASP A 71 5.65 2.97 -3.50
N MET A 72 5.19 3.65 -4.54
CA MET A 72 5.51 5.06 -4.77
C MET A 72 4.49 5.96 -4.08
N GLY A 73 4.98 6.89 -3.25
CA GLY A 73 4.11 7.85 -2.57
C GLY A 73 3.11 7.17 -1.66
N SER A 74 3.59 6.34 -0.73
CA SER A 74 2.77 5.40 0.03
C SER A 74 1.66 6.03 0.87
N GLY A 75 1.84 7.26 1.34
CA GLY A 75 0.81 8.01 2.08
C GLY A 75 0.26 7.25 3.28
N ALA A 76 -1.00 6.88 3.20
CA ALA A 76 -1.68 6.08 4.23
C ALA A 76 -1.37 4.57 4.15
N GLY A 77 -0.58 4.14 3.16
CA GLY A 77 -0.14 2.74 3.02
C GLY A 77 -0.92 1.91 2.01
N PHE A 78 -1.74 2.52 1.18
CA PHE A 78 -2.50 1.83 0.14
C PHE A 78 -1.88 2.05 -1.24
N PRO A 79 -1.50 1.01 -1.98
CA PRO A 79 -1.72 -0.42 -1.70
C PRO A 79 -0.57 -1.11 -0.93
N GLY A 80 0.56 -0.45 -0.70
CA GLY A 80 1.80 -1.09 -0.26
C GLY A 80 1.69 -1.91 1.02
N LEU A 81 1.10 -1.36 2.10
CA LEU A 81 0.97 -2.07 3.38
C LEU A 81 -0.02 -3.23 3.31
N VAL A 82 -1.09 -3.11 2.53
CA VAL A 82 -2.04 -4.21 2.35
C VAL A 82 -1.36 -5.38 1.65
N LEU A 83 -0.63 -5.10 0.57
CA LEU A 83 0.10 -6.14 -0.17
C LEU A 83 1.20 -6.76 0.70
N ALA A 84 1.90 -5.96 1.51
CA ALA A 84 2.89 -6.46 2.45
C ALA A 84 2.28 -7.42 3.48
N ALA A 85 1.08 -7.13 3.96
CA ALA A 85 0.37 -8.00 4.90
C ALA A 85 -0.08 -9.30 4.25
N LEU A 86 -0.61 -9.22 3.02
CA LEU A 86 -1.11 -10.39 2.29
C LEU A 86 0.01 -11.33 1.86
N LEU A 87 1.16 -10.80 1.49
CA LEU A 87 2.27 -11.54 0.86
C LEU A 87 3.55 -11.48 1.70
N ARG A 88 3.42 -11.37 3.01
CA ARG A 88 4.51 -11.11 3.97
C ARG A 88 5.66 -12.12 3.91
N ASP A 89 5.37 -13.37 3.59
CA ASP A 89 6.36 -14.44 3.57
C ASP A 89 7.06 -14.58 2.21
N ARG A 90 6.62 -13.80 1.22
CA ARG A 90 7.07 -13.92 -0.16
C ARG A 90 7.65 -12.62 -0.71
N LEU A 91 7.11 -11.49 -0.31
CA LEU A 91 7.39 -10.20 -0.94
C LEU A 91 8.13 -9.27 0.01
N SER A 92 9.25 -8.73 -0.44
CA SER A 92 9.99 -7.67 0.26
C SER A 92 9.48 -6.32 -0.24
N VAL A 93 8.90 -5.51 0.66
CA VAL A 93 8.23 -4.26 0.31
C VAL A 93 9.02 -3.06 0.81
N THR A 94 9.25 -2.11 -0.08
CA THR A 94 9.82 -0.79 0.22
C THR A 94 8.76 0.27 -0.07
N LEU A 95 8.51 1.12 0.93
CA LEU A 95 7.53 2.21 0.84
C LEU A 95 8.30 3.53 0.71
N PHE A 96 8.07 4.26 -0.39
CA PHE A 96 8.68 5.57 -0.61
C PHE A 96 7.65 6.65 -0.27
N GLU A 97 7.99 7.53 0.66
CA GLU A 97 7.10 8.60 1.10
C GLU A 97 7.91 9.86 1.45
N ALA A 98 7.54 10.99 0.86
CA ALA A 98 8.28 12.25 1.02
C ALA A 98 8.02 12.94 2.37
N THR A 99 6.88 12.66 3.01
CA THR A 99 6.46 13.34 4.25
C THR A 99 6.88 12.53 5.47
N ALA A 100 7.71 13.10 6.34
CA ALA A 100 8.24 12.42 7.52
C ALA A 100 7.14 11.89 8.44
N LYS A 101 6.08 12.67 8.63
CA LYS A 101 4.95 12.27 9.49
C LYS A 101 4.24 11.03 8.95
N LYS A 102 4.05 10.96 7.64
CA LYS A 102 3.45 9.77 7.01
C LYS A 102 4.38 8.56 7.10
N CYS A 103 5.69 8.77 7.01
CA CYS A 103 6.66 7.69 7.25
C CYS A 103 6.55 7.14 8.66
N THR A 104 6.38 8.00 9.67
CA THR A 104 6.14 7.56 11.05
C THR A 104 4.89 6.71 11.16
N PHE A 105 3.80 7.14 10.51
CA PHE A 105 2.57 6.34 10.47
C PHE A 105 2.82 4.96 9.85
N LEU A 106 3.49 4.91 8.69
CA LEU A 106 3.76 3.66 7.98
C LEU A 106 4.60 2.69 8.83
N GLN A 107 5.62 3.20 9.51
CA GLN A 107 6.45 2.39 10.41
C GLN A 107 5.64 1.86 11.58
N THR A 108 4.84 2.71 12.22
CA THR A 108 3.97 2.33 13.33
C THR A 108 2.94 1.28 12.90
N ALA A 109 2.35 1.46 11.73
CA ALA A 109 1.38 0.50 11.19
C ALA A 109 2.03 -0.86 10.94
N ALA A 110 3.23 -0.89 10.34
CA ALA A 110 3.95 -2.14 10.10
C ALA A 110 4.29 -2.86 11.41
N GLU A 111 4.70 -2.13 12.43
CA GLU A 111 4.96 -2.69 13.76
C GLU A 111 3.69 -3.30 14.38
N ARG A 112 2.57 -2.59 14.30
CA ARG A 112 1.28 -3.07 14.82
C ARG A 112 0.82 -4.33 14.08
N MET A 113 1.06 -4.41 12.79
CA MET A 113 0.74 -5.57 11.97
C MET A 113 1.75 -6.72 12.13
N GLN A 114 2.88 -6.47 12.80
CA GLN A 114 3.99 -7.43 12.91
C GLN A 114 4.48 -7.90 11.54
N ILE A 115 4.60 -6.96 10.61
CA ILE A 115 5.18 -7.20 9.29
C ILE A 115 6.45 -6.38 9.13
N SER A 116 7.35 -6.87 8.26
CA SER A 116 8.60 -6.19 7.95
C SER A 116 8.46 -5.45 6.62
N VAL A 117 8.64 -4.13 6.64
CA VAL A 117 8.73 -3.31 5.44
C VAL A 117 9.88 -2.32 5.62
N GLN A 118 10.42 -1.86 4.51
CA GLN A 118 11.38 -0.76 4.52
C GLN A 118 10.64 0.53 4.19
N VAL A 119 10.73 1.54 5.06
CA VAL A 119 10.15 2.86 4.81
C VAL A 119 11.28 3.83 4.50
N ARG A 120 11.22 4.47 3.34
CA ARG A 120 12.21 5.46 2.91
C ARG A 120 11.55 6.83 2.84
N ASN A 121 12.03 7.76 3.66
CA ASN A 121 11.58 9.15 3.65
C ASN A 121 12.32 9.90 2.55
N GLN A 122 11.85 9.75 1.32
CA GLN A 122 12.42 10.45 0.17
C GLN A 122 11.41 10.59 -0.95
N ARG A 123 11.63 11.59 -1.80
CA ARG A 123 10.85 11.77 -3.01
C ARG A 123 11.24 10.71 -4.05
N MET A 124 10.27 10.25 -4.82
CA MET A 124 10.50 9.27 -5.91
C MET A 124 11.50 9.80 -6.93
N GLU A 125 11.41 11.10 -7.25
CA GLU A 125 12.27 11.76 -8.23
C GLU A 125 13.74 11.75 -7.81
N ASP A 126 14.00 11.76 -6.50
CA ASP A 126 15.34 11.85 -5.93
C ASP A 126 15.92 10.48 -5.57
N ALA A 127 15.14 9.41 -5.73
CA ALA A 127 15.60 8.07 -5.44
C ALA A 127 16.61 7.61 -6.50
N PRO A 128 17.75 7.02 -6.11
CA PRO A 128 18.67 6.44 -7.07
C PRO A 128 18.02 5.28 -7.80
N PRO A 129 18.39 5.04 -9.07
CA PRO A 129 17.84 3.90 -9.83
C PRO A 129 18.07 2.59 -9.11
N GLU A 130 16.99 1.84 -8.92
CA GLU A 130 17.00 0.51 -8.30
C GLU A 130 15.85 -0.30 -8.89
N ALA A 131 16.12 -1.47 -9.47
CA ALA A 131 15.09 -2.28 -10.10
C ALA A 131 14.33 -3.12 -9.06
N PHE A 132 13.01 -3.04 -9.12
CA PHE A 132 12.09 -3.86 -8.33
C PHE A 132 11.27 -4.73 -9.29
N ASP A 133 10.85 -5.89 -8.83
CA ASP A 133 9.99 -6.78 -9.63
C ASP A 133 8.61 -6.15 -9.83
N LEU A 134 8.14 -5.43 -8.83
CA LEU A 134 6.85 -4.74 -8.86
C LEU A 134 7.02 -3.29 -8.46
N VAL A 135 6.28 -2.42 -9.14
CA VAL A 135 6.12 -1.02 -8.74
C VAL A 135 4.64 -0.74 -8.61
N THR A 136 4.23 -0.25 -7.45
CA THR A 136 2.84 0.10 -7.19
C THR A 136 2.72 1.57 -6.85
N ALA A 137 1.56 2.13 -7.10
CA ALA A 137 1.20 3.49 -6.68
C ALA A 137 -0.30 3.63 -6.64
N ARG A 138 -0.77 4.56 -5.80
CA ARG A 138 -2.10 5.12 -5.93
C ARG A 138 -2.03 6.27 -6.94
N ALA A 139 -3.04 6.38 -7.81
CA ALA A 139 -3.08 7.44 -8.82
C ALA A 139 -3.40 8.79 -8.18
N CYS A 140 -2.38 9.43 -7.60
CA CYS A 140 -2.44 10.77 -7.01
C CYS A 140 -1.89 11.85 -7.95
N ALA A 141 -1.45 11.46 -9.15
CA ALA A 141 -0.89 12.32 -10.18
C ALA A 141 -1.30 11.78 -11.55
N PRO A 142 -1.17 12.59 -12.64
CA PRO A 142 -1.42 12.09 -13.99
C PRO A 142 -0.57 10.85 -14.31
N LEU A 143 -1.14 9.92 -15.07
CA LEU A 143 -0.48 8.66 -15.41
C LEU A 143 0.91 8.86 -16.01
N SER A 144 1.07 9.84 -16.90
CA SER A 144 2.37 10.14 -17.52
C SER A 144 3.44 10.49 -16.48
N LYS A 145 3.08 11.25 -15.44
CA LYS A 145 4.00 11.57 -14.33
C LYS A 145 4.35 10.34 -13.51
N LEU A 146 3.36 9.52 -13.17
CA LEU A 146 3.59 8.30 -12.40
C LEU A 146 4.50 7.34 -13.15
N LEU A 147 4.30 7.17 -14.46
CA LEU A 147 5.16 6.32 -15.28
C LEU A 147 6.59 6.88 -15.37
N GLY A 148 6.73 8.21 -15.42
CA GLY A 148 8.04 8.86 -15.38
C GLY A 148 8.79 8.57 -14.08
N TYR A 149 8.11 8.63 -12.93
CA TYR A 149 8.71 8.30 -11.64
C TYR A 149 9.04 6.80 -11.54
N ALA A 150 8.17 5.96 -12.06
CA ALA A 150 8.35 4.51 -12.02
C ALA A 150 9.59 4.04 -12.78
N GLN A 151 10.04 4.77 -13.79
CA GLN A 151 11.20 4.39 -14.60
C GLN A 151 12.46 4.13 -13.77
N ASN A 152 12.65 4.86 -12.66
CA ASN A 152 13.80 4.64 -11.77
C ASN A 152 13.76 3.27 -11.07
N PHE A 153 12.61 2.63 -11.00
CA PHE A 153 12.38 1.39 -10.29
C PHE A 153 12.08 0.20 -11.19
N LEU A 154 11.94 0.43 -12.50
CA LEU A 154 11.57 -0.62 -13.45
C LEU A 154 12.81 -1.25 -14.09
N GLY A 155 12.88 -2.57 -14.01
CA GLY A 155 13.82 -3.40 -14.79
C GLY A 155 13.10 -4.04 -15.98
N PRO A 156 13.81 -4.89 -16.75
CA PRO A 156 13.26 -5.46 -18.00
C PRO A 156 11.99 -6.29 -17.82
N ASN A 157 11.82 -6.93 -16.66
CA ASN A 157 10.69 -7.82 -16.39
C ASN A 157 9.76 -7.28 -15.29
N SER A 158 9.90 -6.00 -14.93
CA SER A 158 9.10 -5.41 -13.89
C SER A 158 7.65 -5.21 -14.33
N VAL A 159 6.73 -5.32 -13.35
CA VAL A 159 5.31 -5.05 -13.54
C VAL A 159 4.95 -3.80 -12.74
N CYS A 160 4.22 -2.88 -13.35
CA CYS A 160 3.71 -1.69 -12.70
C CYS A 160 2.20 -1.81 -12.51
N LEU A 161 1.75 -1.76 -11.26
CA LEU A 161 0.33 -1.86 -10.90
C LEU A 161 -0.11 -0.56 -10.24
N LEU A 162 -1.10 0.08 -10.83
CA LEU A 162 -1.59 1.37 -10.36
C LEU A 162 -3.02 1.23 -9.86
N LEU A 163 -3.26 1.66 -8.62
CA LEU A 163 -4.61 1.84 -8.12
C LEU A 163 -5.19 3.10 -8.72
N LYS A 164 -6.32 2.97 -9.40
CA LYS A 164 -7.03 4.12 -9.95
C LYS A 164 -7.54 4.99 -8.80
N GLY A 165 -7.16 6.27 -8.81
CA GLY A 165 -7.71 7.25 -7.87
C GLY A 165 -9.19 7.47 -8.15
N GLN A 166 -9.94 7.82 -7.11
CA GLN A 166 -11.33 8.23 -7.28
C GLN A 166 -11.37 9.68 -7.79
N ASN A 167 -12.10 9.85 -8.85
CA ASN A 167 -12.45 11.19 -9.31
C ASN A 167 -13.51 11.80 -8.39
#